data_0043aa169e4c1aa46b949c18665fc03d
#
_entry.id   0043aa169e4c1aa46b949c18665fc03d
#
_cell.length_a   1.000
_cell.length_b   1.000
_cell.length_c   1.000
_cell.angle_alpha   90.00
_cell.angle_beta   90.00
_cell.angle_gamma   90.00
#
_symmetry.space_group_name_H-M   'P 1'
#
loop_
_entity.id
_entity.type
_entity.pdbx_description
1 polymer ?
#
loop_
_entity_poly.entity_id
_entity_poly.type
_entity_poly.pdbx_seq_one_letter_code
_entity_poly.pdbx_strand_id
1 'polypeptide(L)'
;MQKKQAKPDSIHHVAIQVNDIGRALKWYSSNFNTEVEYQDDTWAMLRFDNIYLALVTPGQHPPHIAIEHEGAESHGTLVKHRDGTESIYIKDSE
;
A
#
# COMPACT_ATOMS: atom_id res chain seq x y z
N MET A 1 16.23 -22.08 12.41
CA MET A 1 15.00 -22.21 12.97
C MET A 1 14.00 -21.72 12.02
N GLN A 2 12.88 -21.94 12.22
CA GLN A 2 11.94 -21.48 11.34
C GLN A 2 10.76 -21.00 12.08
N LYS A 3 9.89 -20.38 11.40
CA LYS A 3 8.74 -19.72 11.96
C LYS A 3 7.53 -20.58 11.89
N LYS A 4 7.67 -21.86 12.11
CA LYS A 4 6.57 -22.75 11.90
C LYS A 4 5.38 -22.42 12.74
N GLN A 5 5.56 -21.71 13.83
CA GLN A 5 4.46 -21.35 14.69
C GLN A 5 3.85 -20.03 14.32
N ALA A 6 4.51 -19.27 13.48
CA ALA A 6 4.08 -17.92 13.19
C ALA A 6 3.19 -17.93 11.96
N LYS A 7 2.22 -17.03 11.96
CA LYS A 7 1.46 -16.77 10.75
C LYS A 7 2.35 -16.13 9.72
N PRO A 8 2.06 -16.32 8.44
CA PRO A 8 2.74 -15.53 7.42
C PRO A 8 2.52 -14.05 7.65
N ASP A 9 3.49 -13.25 7.24
CA ASP A 9 3.32 -11.81 7.27
C ASP A 9 2.22 -11.40 6.31
N SER A 10 1.69 -10.21 6.50
CA SER A 10 0.58 -9.71 5.69
C SER A 10 1.07 -8.64 4.74
N ILE A 11 0.48 -8.60 3.56
CA ILE A 11 0.68 -7.48 2.66
C ILE A 11 -0.38 -6.45 2.99
N HIS A 12 0.04 -5.24 3.36
CA HIS A 12 -0.89 -4.18 3.69
C HIS A 12 -1.45 -3.55 2.42
N HIS A 13 -0.58 -3.22 1.50
CA HIS A 13 -1.07 -2.65 0.25
C HIS A 13 -0.03 -2.83 -0.86
N VAL A 14 -0.53 -2.71 -2.08
CA VAL A 14 0.28 -2.65 -3.30
C VAL A 14 0.04 -1.27 -3.89
N ALA A 15 1.10 -0.57 -4.26
CA ALA A 15 1.00 0.74 -4.88
C ALA A 15 1.34 0.63 -6.36
N ILE A 16 0.43 1.11 -7.19
CA ILE A 16 0.65 1.14 -8.64
C ILE A 16 0.57 2.59 -9.11
N GLN A 17 1.25 2.88 -10.20
CA GLN A 17 1.26 4.24 -10.74
C GLN A 17 0.09 4.46 -11.66
N VAL A 18 -0.54 5.63 -11.52
CA VAL A 18 -1.59 6.08 -12.43
C VAL A 18 -1.30 7.53 -12.76
N ASN A 19 -1.78 8.00 -13.89
CA ASN A 19 -1.52 9.37 -14.29
C ASN A 19 -2.51 10.36 -13.69
N ASP A 20 -3.68 9.91 -13.31
CA ASP A 20 -4.75 10.78 -12.83
C ASP A 20 -5.52 10.04 -11.75
N ILE A 21 -5.40 10.52 -10.51
CA ILE A 21 -5.98 9.84 -9.35
C ILE A 21 -7.50 9.78 -9.46
N GLY A 22 -8.14 10.90 -9.78
CA GLY A 22 -9.60 10.92 -9.84
C GLY A 22 -10.16 10.00 -10.90
N ARG A 23 -9.50 9.97 -12.04
CA ARG A 23 -9.92 9.11 -13.14
C ARG A 23 -9.75 7.64 -12.80
N ALA A 24 -8.62 7.31 -12.18
CA ALA A 24 -8.36 5.93 -11.79
C ALA A 24 -9.36 5.47 -10.72
N LEU A 25 -9.63 6.33 -9.73
CA LEU A 25 -10.61 5.98 -8.70
C LEU A 25 -11.98 5.71 -9.31
N LYS A 26 -12.38 6.52 -10.27
CA LYS A 26 -13.67 6.34 -10.91
C LYS A 26 -13.72 5.01 -11.63
N TRP A 27 -12.62 4.65 -12.31
CA TRP A 27 -12.56 3.39 -13.03
C TRP A 27 -12.68 2.20 -12.08
N TYR A 28 -11.88 2.21 -10.99
CA TYR A 28 -11.93 1.11 -10.05
C TYR A 28 -13.27 1.00 -9.34
N SER A 29 -13.83 2.13 -8.95
CA SER A 29 -15.12 2.12 -8.25
C SER A 29 -16.25 1.69 -9.16
N SER A 30 -16.14 1.93 -10.47
CA SER A 30 -17.17 1.53 -11.41
C SER A 30 -17.10 0.05 -11.75
N ASN A 31 -15.93 -0.54 -11.62
CA ASN A 31 -15.72 -1.92 -12.05
C ASN A 31 -15.65 -2.92 -10.89
N PHE A 32 -15.35 -2.45 -9.70
CA PHE A 32 -15.16 -3.35 -8.56
C PHE A 32 -15.84 -2.76 -7.32
N ASN A 33 -16.19 -3.66 -6.42
CA ASN A 33 -16.79 -3.26 -5.15
C ASN A 33 -15.66 -2.96 -4.18
N THR A 34 -15.34 -1.70 -4.03
CA THR A 34 -14.22 -1.25 -3.20
C THR A 34 -14.59 0.08 -2.56
N GLU A 35 -13.86 0.48 -1.52
CA GLU A 35 -14.10 1.72 -0.81
C GLU A 35 -12.87 2.61 -0.87
N VAL A 36 -13.09 3.92 -0.99
CA VAL A 36 -12.00 4.88 -0.98
C VAL A 36 -11.69 5.22 0.47
N GLU A 37 -10.51 4.82 0.94
CA GLU A 37 -10.07 5.12 2.29
C GLU A 37 -9.43 6.50 2.38
N TYR A 38 -8.73 6.92 1.33
CA TYR A 38 -8.02 8.18 1.29
C TYR A 38 -7.84 8.63 -0.14
N GLN A 39 -7.83 9.93 -0.34
CA GLN A 39 -7.63 10.49 -1.68
C GLN A 39 -7.06 11.89 -1.57
N ASP A 40 -6.01 12.16 -2.35
CA ASP A 40 -5.58 13.52 -2.67
C ASP A 40 -5.07 13.52 -4.11
N ASP A 41 -4.39 14.60 -4.52
CA ASP A 41 -4.01 14.74 -5.94
C ASP A 41 -2.88 13.82 -6.35
N THR A 42 -2.12 13.30 -5.42
CA THR A 42 -0.94 12.51 -5.72
C THR A 42 -1.07 11.05 -5.35
N TRP A 43 -2.02 10.69 -4.51
CA TRP A 43 -2.25 9.29 -4.19
C TRP A 43 -3.63 9.07 -3.61
N ALA A 44 -4.04 7.81 -3.64
CA ALA A 44 -5.30 7.39 -3.04
C ALA A 44 -5.14 5.97 -2.54
N MET A 45 -5.99 5.60 -1.59
CA MET A 45 -5.99 4.25 -1.03
C MET A 45 -7.37 3.67 -1.19
N LEU A 46 -7.46 2.55 -1.87
CA LEU A 46 -8.69 1.79 -2.03
C LEU A 46 -8.67 0.57 -1.12
N ARG A 47 -9.76 0.34 -0.45
CA ARG A 47 -9.89 -0.83 0.42
C ARG A 47 -10.62 -1.95 -0.31
N PHE A 48 -9.93 -3.05 -0.48
CA PHE A 48 -10.52 -4.31 -0.93
C PHE A 48 -10.67 -5.23 0.28
N ASP A 49 -11.32 -6.34 0.09
CA ASP A 49 -11.58 -7.25 1.20
C ASP A 49 -10.30 -7.75 1.87
N ASN A 50 -9.29 -8.03 1.08
CA ASN A 50 -8.09 -8.70 1.60
C ASN A 50 -6.85 -7.81 1.62
N ILE A 51 -6.87 -6.63 1.00
CA ILE A 51 -5.66 -5.85 0.84
C ILE A 51 -6.06 -4.45 0.39
N TYR A 52 -5.21 -3.49 0.65
CA TYR A 52 -5.40 -2.14 0.11
C TYR A 52 -4.66 -2.01 -1.22
N LEU A 53 -5.21 -1.23 -2.10
CA LEU A 53 -4.55 -0.86 -3.36
C LEU A 53 -4.32 0.64 -3.33
N ALA A 54 -3.06 1.04 -3.41
CA ALA A 54 -2.70 2.44 -3.45
C ALA A 54 -2.47 2.87 -4.90
N LEU A 55 -3.04 3.99 -5.27
CA LEU A 55 -2.85 4.60 -6.59
C LEU A 55 -1.96 5.81 -6.39
N VAL A 56 -0.85 5.88 -7.12
CA VAL A 56 0.14 6.94 -6.91
C VAL A 56 0.50 7.56 -8.23
N THR A 57 0.83 8.86 -8.21
CA THR A 57 1.24 9.52 -9.45
C THR A 57 2.74 9.38 -9.64
N PRO A 58 3.19 9.32 -10.90
CA PRO A 58 4.62 9.21 -11.19
C PRO A 58 5.37 10.42 -10.62
N GLY A 59 6.56 10.15 -10.09
CA GLY A 59 7.40 11.21 -9.57
C GLY A 59 7.10 11.64 -8.16
N GLN A 60 5.92 11.34 -7.66
CA GLN A 60 5.56 11.69 -6.29
C GLN A 60 5.74 10.53 -5.35
N HIS A 61 5.35 9.36 -5.79
CA HIS A 61 5.46 8.15 -4.99
C HIS A 61 5.87 7.00 -5.90
N PRO A 62 6.80 6.16 -5.48
CA PRO A 62 7.18 5.01 -6.31
C PRO A 62 6.17 3.87 -6.15
N PRO A 63 6.05 3.01 -7.14
CA PRO A 63 5.30 1.77 -6.95
C PRO A 63 6.00 0.92 -5.90
N HIS A 64 5.23 0.27 -5.06
CA HIS A 64 5.82 -0.54 -4.01
C HIS A 64 4.83 -1.52 -3.43
N ILE A 65 5.34 -2.44 -2.63
CA ILE A 65 4.53 -3.35 -1.83
C ILE A 65 4.87 -3.06 -0.38
N ALA A 66 3.86 -2.83 0.43
CA ALA A 66 4.05 -2.58 1.86
C ALA A 66 3.66 -3.84 2.63
N ILE A 67 4.57 -4.32 3.43
CA ILE A 67 4.41 -5.57 4.16
C ILE A 67 4.36 -5.27 5.65
N GLU A 68 3.36 -5.84 6.32
CA GLU A 68 3.24 -5.75 7.76
C GLU A 68 4.01 -6.92 8.36
N HIS A 69 4.98 -6.60 9.19
CA HIS A 69 5.89 -7.59 9.72
C HIS A 69 6.28 -7.20 11.14
N GLU A 70 6.17 -8.13 12.06
CA GLU A 70 6.63 -7.89 13.43
C GLU A 70 8.12 -7.64 13.41
N GLY A 71 8.57 -6.57 14.02
CA GLY A 71 9.97 -6.20 13.97
C GLY A 71 10.37 -5.47 12.71
N ALA A 72 9.40 -4.85 12.04
CA ALA A 72 9.66 -4.16 10.78
C ALA A 72 10.73 -3.08 10.92
N GLU A 73 10.80 -2.47 12.10
CA GLU A 73 11.79 -1.40 12.32
C GLU A 73 13.22 -1.90 12.14
N SER A 74 13.45 -3.19 12.20
CA SER A 74 14.81 -3.70 12.00
C SER A 74 15.21 -3.72 10.53
N HIS A 75 14.29 -3.42 9.63
CA HIS A 75 14.56 -3.47 8.20
C HIS A 75 14.65 -2.08 7.57
N GLY A 76 14.41 -1.03 8.35
CA GLY A 76 14.49 0.32 7.83
C GLY A 76 13.71 1.28 8.69
N THR A 77 13.43 2.44 8.13
CA THR A 77 12.74 3.48 8.84
C THR A 77 11.24 3.34 8.68
N LEU A 78 10.52 3.38 9.78
CA LEU A 78 9.07 3.36 9.73
C LEU A 78 8.56 4.68 9.16
N VAL A 79 7.55 4.59 8.32
CA VAL A 79 6.92 5.75 7.72
C VAL A 79 5.49 5.78 8.18
N LYS A 80 5.09 6.91 8.78
CA LYS A 80 3.72 7.08 9.22
C LYS A 80 2.94 7.77 8.11
N HIS A 81 1.85 7.18 7.71
CA HIS A 81 1.02 7.71 6.66
C HIS A 81 -0.05 8.63 7.22
N ARG A 82 -0.66 9.44 6.35
CA ARG A 82 -1.67 10.41 6.78
C ARG A 82 -2.89 9.75 7.38
N ASP A 83 -3.16 8.53 6.99
CA ASP A 83 -4.32 7.81 7.53
C ASP A 83 -4.03 7.16 8.87
N GLY A 84 -2.84 7.41 9.44
CA GLY A 84 -2.48 6.89 10.75
C GLY A 84 -1.80 5.54 10.73
N THR A 85 -1.65 4.93 9.58
CA THR A 85 -0.93 3.65 9.51
C THR A 85 0.55 3.89 9.40
N GLU A 86 1.32 2.85 9.70
CA GLU A 86 2.76 2.88 9.60
C GLU A 86 3.22 1.71 8.75
N SER A 87 4.24 1.94 7.95
CA SER A 87 4.79 0.88 7.14
C SER A 87 6.27 1.12 6.93
N ILE A 88 6.91 0.12 6.39
CA ILE A 88 8.31 0.20 6.05
C ILE A 88 8.44 -0.11 4.57
N TYR A 89 9.23 0.68 3.87
CA TYR A 89 9.51 0.43 2.47
C TYR A 89 10.82 -0.33 2.40
N ILE A 90 10.75 -1.55 1.88
CA ILE A 90 11.90 -2.42 1.81
C ILE A 90 12.29 -2.56 0.36
N LYS A 91 13.55 -2.26 0.07
CA LYS A 91 14.07 -2.49 -1.26
C LYS A 91 14.33 -3.99 -1.36
N ASP A 92 13.81 -4.62 -2.39
CA ASP A 92 14.01 -6.06 -2.51
C ASP A 92 15.41 -6.36 -3.06
N SER A 93 15.64 -7.60 -3.37
CA SER A 93 16.98 -8.03 -3.78
C SER A 93 17.31 -7.66 -5.21
N GLU A 94 16.34 -7.17 -5.96
CA GLU A 94 16.55 -6.77 -7.33
C GLU A 94 16.64 -5.26 -7.42
#